data_a816073e973aabf373595745d096cb55
#
_entry.id   a816073e973aabf373595745d096cb55
#
_cell.length_a   1.000
_cell.length_b   1.000
_cell.length_c   1.000
_cell.angle_alpha   90.00
_cell.angle_beta   90.00
_cell.angle_gamma   90.00
#
_symmetry.space_group_name_H-M   'P 1'
#
loop_
_entity.id
_entity.type
_entity.pdbx_description
1 polymer ?
#
loop_
_entity_poly.entity_id
_entity_poly.type
_entity_poly.pdbx_seq_one_letter_code
_entity_poly.pdbx_strand_id
1 'polypeptide(L)'
;MSVENLALQEEILKLKKQRRAIILSHNYQRDEVQDIADFVGDSLELSRTAAAIECDVIVFAGVNFMAESASILSPEKTVLLTELDACCPMADMIRVDSARPVRKSFPGFDNPPPYVYPPEFTLRGIKAQHPGVPVVTYVNTTADVKAESDICCTSANVVKVIESLPSDKVICIPDKNLSMWAARNTKKQVIAWDGFCHVHERVTPEDVKKARAEHPNAVLMAHPECRIEVLDMADHVTSTSGMLRFAASSSAKEFIAGTEIGLLYRLRKENPDKVFYPLRKDMICPNMKKTTLKSVLRALKENNYIIKVPDNIRIPAKRALDRMLEIK
;
A
#
# COMPACT_ATOMS: atom_id res chain seq x y z
N MET A 1 -16.99 -17.15 13.73
CA MET A 1 -16.93 -17.40 12.26
C MET A 1 -18.19 -18.14 11.84
N SER A 2 -18.79 -17.83 10.69
CA SER A 2 -19.98 -18.55 10.19
C SER A 2 -19.59 -19.92 9.63
N VAL A 3 -20.54 -20.88 9.59
CA VAL A 3 -20.33 -22.21 8.98
C VAL A 3 -19.93 -22.08 7.50
N GLU A 4 -20.54 -21.12 6.78
CA GLU A 4 -20.18 -20.82 5.39
C GLU A 4 -18.71 -20.39 5.24
N ASN A 5 -18.20 -19.52 6.12
CA ASN A 5 -16.80 -19.09 6.08
C ASN A 5 -15.83 -20.25 6.35
N LEU A 6 -16.15 -21.17 7.24
CA LEU A 6 -15.32 -22.35 7.51
C LEU A 6 -15.22 -23.25 6.27
N ALA A 7 -16.33 -23.53 5.61
CA ALA A 7 -16.36 -24.33 4.37
C ALA A 7 -15.54 -23.67 3.24
N LEU A 8 -15.65 -22.33 3.09
CA LEU A 8 -14.85 -21.58 2.11
C LEU A 8 -13.35 -21.67 2.42
N GLN A 9 -12.96 -21.53 3.69
CA GLN A 9 -11.56 -21.63 4.12
C GLN A 9 -10.98 -23.02 3.82
N GLU A 10 -11.70 -24.09 4.15
CA GLU A 10 -11.27 -25.47 3.87
C GLU A 10 -11.05 -25.69 2.37
N GLU A 11 -11.97 -25.22 1.54
CA GLU A 11 -11.84 -25.35 0.08
C GLU A 11 -10.66 -24.53 -0.47
N ILE A 12 -10.47 -23.30 0.03
CA ILE A 12 -9.31 -22.45 -0.33
C ILE A 12 -7.99 -23.15 0.04
N LEU A 13 -7.87 -23.68 1.24
CA LEU A 13 -6.66 -24.36 1.72
C LEU A 13 -6.35 -25.61 0.88
N LYS A 14 -7.39 -26.37 0.49
CA LYS A 14 -7.25 -27.52 -0.41
C LYS A 14 -6.73 -27.12 -1.80
N LEU A 15 -7.36 -26.12 -2.42
CA LEU A 15 -6.95 -25.63 -3.74
C LEU A 15 -5.55 -24.99 -3.72
N LYS A 16 -5.24 -24.21 -2.68
CA LYS A 16 -3.92 -23.63 -2.48
C LYS A 16 -2.82 -24.69 -2.52
N LYS A 17 -3.01 -25.81 -1.78
CA LYS A 17 -2.06 -26.93 -1.80
C LYS A 17 -1.97 -27.61 -3.17
N GLN A 18 -3.10 -27.88 -3.83
CA GLN A 18 -3.15 -28.53 -5.15
C GLN A 18 -2.43 -27.71 -6.22
N ARG A 19 -2.48 -26.39 -6.12
CA ARG A 19 -1.93 -25.46 -7.09
C ARG A 19 -0.53 -24.95 -6.76
N ARG A 20 0.08 -25.43 -5.67
CA ARG A 20 1.31 -24.85 -5.12
C ARG A 20 1.22 -23.33 -5.02
N ALA A 21 0.03 -22.86 -4.57
CA ALA A 21 -0.28 -21.44 -4.47
C ALA A 21 -0.03 -20.92 -3.06
N ILE A 22 0.36 -19.65 -2.98
CA ILE A 22 0.39 -18.87 -1.73
C ILE A 22 -0.58 -17.70 -1.81
N ILE A 23 -1.06 -17.27 -0.66
CA ILE A 23 -1.90 -16.09 -0.51
C ILE A 23 -1.10 -15.02 0.22
N LEU A 24 -0.85 -13.90 -0.47
CA LEU A 24 -0.25 -12.69 0.10
C LEU A 24 -1.38 -11.71 0.43
N SER A 25 -1.49 -11.29 1.69
CA SER A 25 -2.54 -10.41 2.17
C SER A 25 -1.97 -9.12 2.74
N HIS A 26 -2.54 -7.98 2.33
CA HIS A 26 -2.19 -6.71 2.95
C HIS A 26 -2.81 -6.58 4.36
N ASN A 27 -2.16 -5.87 5.27
CA ASN A 27 -2.62 -5.59 6.63
C ASN A 27 -4.02 -4.94 6.72
N TYR A 28 -4.52 -4.36 5.62
CA TYR A 28 -5.84 -3.70 5.56
C TYR A 28 -6.96 -4.63 5.07
N GLN A 29 -6.69 -5.92 4.88
CA GLN A 29 -7.71 -6.86 4.46
C GLN A 29 -8.71 -7.18 5.60
N ARG A 30 -9.81 -7.83 5.22
CA ARG A 30 -10.79 -8.39 6.17
C ARG A 30 -10.12 -9.43 7.05
N ASP A 31 -10.57 -9.57 8.28
CA ASP A 31 -10.02 -10.49 9.27
C ASP A 31 -9.95 -11.94 8.72
N GLU A 32 -11.05 -12.41 8.12
CA GLU A 32 -11.15 -13.75 7.55
C GLU A 32 -10.22 -13.99 6.34
N VAL A 33 -9.83 -12.92 5.63
CA VAL A 33 -8.86 -12.99 4.52
C VAL A 33 -7.44 -13.02 5.06
N GLN A 34 -7.16 -12.27 6.12
CA GLN A 34 -5.87 -12.34 6.80
C GLN A 34 -5.62 -13.74 7.40
N ASP A 35 -6.68 -14.41 7.91
CA ASP A 35 -6.57 -15.74 8.55
C ASP A 35 -6.17 -16.85 7.57
N ILE A 36 -6.56 -16.76 6.29
CA ILE A 36 -6.21 -17.77 5.27
C ILE A 36 -4.91 -17.48 4.54
N ALA A 37 -4.32 -16.30 4.78
CA ALA A 37 -3.10 -15.87 4.10
C ALA A 37 -1.86 -16.61 4.65
N ASP A 38 -0.91 -16.90 3.76
CA ASP A 38 0.40 -17.43 4.15
C ASP A 38 1.28 -16.32 4.73
N PHE A 39 1.13 -15.10 4.19
CA PHE A 39 1.85 -13.92 4.65
C PHE A 39 0.90 -12.73 4.69
N VAL A 40 0.92 -12.04 5.82
CA VAL A 40 0.21 -10.77 6.01
C VAL A 40 1.26 -9.71 6.29
N GLY A 41 1.24 -8.59 5.53
CA GLY A 41 2.27 -7.58 5.67
C GLY A 41 1.91 -6.24 5.03
N ASP A 42 2.86 -5.32 5.07
CA ASP A 42 2.84 -4.09 4.27
C ASP A 42 3.37 -4.34 2.84
N SER A 43 3.33 -3.31 2.01
CA SER A 43 3.75 -3.42 0.61
C SER A 43 5.22 -3.84 0.45
N LEU A 44 6.12 -3.43 1.37
CA LEU A 44 7.54 -3.79 1.32
C LEU A 44 7.76 -5.26 1.66
N GLU A 45 7.15 -5.71 2.76
CA GLU A 45 7.23 -7.11 3.20
C GLU A 45 6.67 -8.05 2.15
N LEU A 46 5.48 -7.74 1.61
CA LEU A 46 4.84 -8.55 0.58
C LEU A 46 5.63 -8.56 -0.75
N SER A 47 6.27 -7.43 -1.12
CA SER A 47 7.14 -7.39 -2.30
C SER A 47 8.39 -8.26 -2.12
N ARG A 48 9.04 -8.21 -0.95
CA ARG A 48 10.17 -9.09 -0.61
C ARG A 48 9.77 -10.56 -0.62
N THR A 49 8.62 -10.87 -0.02
CA THR A 49 8.09 -12.23 0.00
C THR A 49 7.78 -12.74 -1.41
N ALA A 50 7.09 -11.94 -2.23
CA ALA A 50 6.77 -12.31 -3.61
C ALA A 50 8.02 -12.62 -4.44
N ALA A 51 9.09 -11.85 -4.26
CA ALA A 51 10.37 -12.05 -4.96
C ALA A 51 11.11 -13.32 -4.54
N ALA A 52 11.00 -13.72 -3.25
CA ALA A 52 11.84 -14.79 -2.66
C ALA A 52 11.13 -16.16 -2.57
N ILE A 53 9.80 -16.20 -2.50
CA ILE A 53 9.06 -17.43 -2.22
C ILE A 53 9.01 -18.39 -3.41
N GLU A 54 9.19 -19.69 -3.15
CA GLU A 54 9.00 -20.73 -4.15
C GLU A 54 7.55 -21.18 -4.21
N CYS A 55 6.86 -20.84 -5.29
CA CYS A 55 5.46 -21.24 -5.57
C CYS A 55 5.18 -21.06 -7.06
N ASP A 56 4.11 -21.70 -7.54
CA ASP A 56 3.69 -21.58 -8.95
C ASP A 56 2.67 -20.45 -9.12
N VAL A 57 1.87 -20.19 -8.07
CA VAL A 57 0.78 -19.22 -8.09
C VAL A 57 0.85 -18.31 -6.85
N ILE A 58 0.73 -17.01 -7.07
CA ILE A 58 0.52 -16.01 -6.02
C ILE A 58 -0.91 -15.48 -6.14
N VAL A 59 -1.73 -15.70 -5.11
CA VAL A 59 -3.01 -15.01 -4.97
C VAL A 59 -2.78 -13.74 -4.14
N PHE A 60 -2.98 -12.59 -4.76
CA PHE A 60 -2.77 -11.31 -4.09
C PHE A 60 -4.10 -10.76 -3.56
N ALA A 61 -4.28 -10.84 -2.24
CA ALA A 61 -5.37 -10.21 -1.49
C ALA A 61 -4.98 -8.77 -1.15
N GLY A 62 -5.25 -7.86 -2.08
CA GLY A 62 -4.86 -6.46 -2.03
C GLY A 62 -5.45 -5.67 -3.19
N VAL A 63 -4.75 -4.62 -3.62
CA VAL A 63 -5.14 -3.78 -4.75
C VAL A 63 -4.19 -3.96 -5.95
N ASN A 64 -4.65 -3.53 -7.12
CA ASN A 64 -4.01 -3.83 -8.41
C ASN A 64 -2.50 -3.55 -8.46
N PHE A 65 -2.01 -2.38 -8.02
CA PHE A 65 -0.58 -2.04 -8.08
C PHE A 65 0.31 -3.00 -7.28
N MET A 66 -0.25 -3.65 -6.25
CA MET A 66 0.49 -4.64 -5.45
C MET A 66 0.65 -5.95 -6.22
N ALA A 67 -0.40 -6.41 -6.90
CA ALA A 67 -0.33 -7.57 -7.79
C ALA A 67 0.57 -7.28 -9.01
N GLU A 68 0.55 -6.05 -9.57
CA GLU A 68 1.51 -5.62 -10.59
C GLU A 68 2.94 -5.72 -10.07
N SER A 69 3.22 -5.24 -8.84
CA SER A 69 4.56 -5.32 -8.24
C SER A 69 5.02 -6.77 -8.05
N ALA A 70 4.13 -7.67 -7.62
CA ALA A 70 4.42 -9.10 -7.53
C ALA A 70 4.71 -9.71 -8.91
N SER A 71 3.93 -9.37 -9.94
CA SER A 71 4.14 -9.82 -11.33
C SER A 71 5.43 -9.28 -11.94
N ILE A 72 5.85 -8.06 -11.58
CA ILE A 72 7.11 -7.46 -12.02
C ILE A 72 8.30 -8.20 -11.40
N LEU A 73 8.23 -8.51 -10.11
CA LEU A 73 9.31 -9.13 -9.36
C LEU A 73 9.44 -10.63 -9.63
N SER A 74 8.34 -11.31 -9.95
CA SER A 74 8.28 -12.76 -10.18
C SER A 74 7.53 -13.09 -11.48
N PRO A 75 8.09 -12.75 -12.65
CA PRO A 75 7.42 -12.89 -13.94
C PRO A 75 7.16 -14.35 -14.34
N GLU A 76 7.88 -15.30 -13.73
CA GLU A 76 7.72 -16.74 -13.91
C GLU A 76 6.50 -17.32 -13.20
N LYS A 77 5.95 -16.59 -12.21
CA LYS A 77 4.80 -17.03 -11.41
C LYS A 77 3.49 -16.51 -11.99
N THR A 78 2.43 -17.28 -11.80
CA THR A 78 1.07 -16.79 -12.08
C THR A 78 0.58 -15.93 -10.93
N VAL A 79 0.46 -14.62 -11.15
CA VAL A 79 -0.08 -13.70 -10.13
C VAL A 79 -1.55 -13.45 -10.39
N LEU A 80 -2.39 -13.79 -9.42
CA LEU A 80 -3.85 -13.62 -9.45
C LEU A 80 -4.25 -12.47 -8.52
N LEU A 81 -5.00 -11.50 -9.05
CA LEU A 81 -5.70 -10.49 -8.24
C LEU A 81 -7.11 -11.01 -7.93
N THR A 82 -7.56 -10.83 -6.70
CA THR A 82 -8.86 -11.35 -6.26
C THR A 82 -10.06 -10.59 -6.83
N GLU A 83 -9.90 -9.28 -7.04
CA GLU A 83 -10.94 -8.40 -7.62
C GLU A 83 -10.31 -7.39 -8.57
N LEU A 84 -10.75 -7.35 -9.84
CA LEU A 84 -10.14 -6.52 -10.88
C LEU A 84 -10.32 -5.02 -10.62
N ASP A 85 -11.43 -4.65 -9.99
CA ASP A 85 -11.78 -3.26 -9.65
C ASP A 85 -11.24 -2.83 -8.27
N ALA A 86 -10.47 -3.68 -7.60
CA ALA A 86 -9.74 -3.33 -6.39
C ALA A 86 -8.52 -2.46 -6.76
N CYS A 87 -8.77 -1.18 -7.07
CA CYS A 87 -7.76 -0.19 -7.45
C CYS A 87 -7.40 0.72 -6.28
N CYS A 88 -6.26 1.42 -6.37
CA CYS A 88 -5.89 2.46 -5.42
C CYS A 88 -6.12 3.85 -6.05
N PRO A 89 -7.06 4.67 -5.54
CA PRO A 89 -7.30 6.00 -6.11
C PRO A 89 -6.06 6.89 -6.12
N MET A 90 -5.20 6.79 -5.11
CA MET A 90 -3.93 7.53 -5.06
C MET A 90 -3.00 7.12 -6.21
N ALA A 91 -2.96 5.83 -6.57
CA ALA A 91 -2.15 5.37 -7.70
C ALA A 91 -2.61 5.98 -9.05
N ASP A 92 -3.88 6.34 -9.14
CA ASP A 92 -4.46 6.97 -10.33
C ASP A 92 -4.30 8.52 -10.34
N MET A 93 -3.81 9.12 -9.25
CA MET A 93 -3.53 10.57 -9.16
C MET A 93 -2.25 11.00 -9.87
N ILE A 94 -1.45 10.06 -10.37
CA ILE A 94 -0.28 10.33 -11.21
C ILE A 94 -0.28 9.45 -12.45
N ARG A 95 0.18 10.00 -13.56
CA ARG A 95 0.31 9.32 -14.85
C ARG A 95 1.64 9.65 -15.49
N VAL A 96 2.09 8.76 -16.36
CA VAL A 96 3.33 8.96 -17.11
C VAL A 96 3.18 10.14 -18.10
N ASP A 97 2.06 10.15 -18.86
CA ASP A 97 1.75 11.17 -19.85
C ASP A 97 0.23 11.41 -19.96
N SER A 98 -0.16 12.38 -20.82
CA SER A 98 -1.55 12.79 -21.02
C SER A 98 -2.39 11.79 -21.83
N ALA A 99 -1.77 10.81 -22.49
CA ALA A 99 -2.41 10.00 -23.53
C ALA A 99 -3.25 8.82 -23.00
N ARG A 100 -3.15 8.47 -21.71
CA ARG A 100 -3.87 7.32 -21.17
C ARG A 100 -5.27 7.65 -20.64
N PRO A 101 -6.31 6.87 -21.01
CA PRO A 101 -7.63 7.03 -20.43
C PRO A 101 -7.61 6.72 -18.93
N VAL A 102 -8.45 7.42 -18.15
CA VAL A 102 -8.67 7.17 -16.72
C VAL A 102 -9.20 5.76 -16.55
N ARG A 103 -8.55 4.90 -15.74
CA ARG A 103 -9.21 3.68 -15.27
C ARG A 103 -10.43 4.07 -14.43
N LYS A 104 -11.55 3.33 -14.58
CA LYS A 104 -12.79 3.53 -13.80
C LYS A 104 -12.58 3.13 -12.34
N SER A 105 -11.88 3.95 -11.56
CA SER A 105 -11.54 3.62 -10.15
C SER A 105 -12.26 4.47 -9.10
N PHE A 106 -13.12 5.41 -9.53
CA PHE A 106 -13.90 6.24 -8.60
C PHE A 106 -15.35 5.75 -8.53
N PRO A 107 -15.81 5.23 -7.37
CA PRO A 107 -17.23 5.01 -7.14
C PRO A 107 -18.01 6.33 -7.30
N GLY A 108 -19.02 6.37 -8.18
CA GLY A 108 -19.82 7.56 -8.44
C GLY A 108 -19.43 8.38 -9.67
N PHE A 109 -18.40 7.98 -10.42
CA PHE A 109 -18.06 8.56 -11.72
C PHE A 109 -18.25 7.52 -12.83
N ASP A 110 -19.50 7.30 -13.20
CA ASP A 110 -19.86 6.51 -14.38
C ASP A 110 -19.50 7.30 -15.64
N ASN A 111 -18.34 7.05 -16.23
CA ASN A 111 -17.73 7.76 -17.35
C ASN A 111 -17.28 9.20 -17.01
N PRO A 112 -16.10 9.40 -16.37
CA PRO A 112 -15.44 10.68 -16.50
C PRO A 112 -15.17 10.89 -17.99
N PRO A 113 -15.43 12.12 -18.54
CA PRO A 113 -14.96 12.45 -19.87
C PRO A 113 -13.46 12.13 -19.95
N PRO A 114 -12.88 11.88 -21.13
CA PRO A 114 -11.45 11.65 -21.25
C PRO A 114 -10.75 12.91 -20.74
N TYR A 115 -10.43 12.90 -19.45
CA TYR A 115 -9.63 13.96 -18.84
C TYR A 115 -8.26 13.84 -19.47
N VAL A 116 -7.98 14.70 -20.41
CA VAL A 116 -6.62 14.94 -20.88
C VAL A 116 -5.97 15.74 -19.74
N TYR A 117 -5.17 15.06 -18.91
CA TYR A 117 -4.35 15.77 -17.94
C TYR A 117 -3.44 16.73 -18.71
N PRO A 118 -3.40 18.02 -18.37
CA PRO A 118 -2.41 18.91 -18.92
C PRO A 118 -1.01 18.29 -18.77
N PRO A 119 -0.13 18.38 -19.79
CA PRO A 119 1.18 17.72 -19.77
C PRO A 119 2.01 18.02 -18.52
N GLU A 120 1.87 19.21 -17.95
CA GLU A 120 2.54 19.68 -16.74
C GLU A 120 2.13 18.91 -15.47
N PHE A 121 0.93 18.27 -15.47
CA PHE A 121 0.42 17.43 -14.39
C PHE A 121 0.64 15.93 -14.66
N THR A 122 1.74 15.59 -15.30
CA THR A 122 2.18 14.21 -15.55
C THR A 122 3.58 13.98 -14.99
N LEU A 123 3.98 12.70 -14.86
CA LEU A 123 5.33 12.36 -14.42
C LEU A 123 6.40 12.94 -15.39
N ARG A 124 6.17 12.84 -16.70
CA ARG A 124 7.08 13.43 -17.69
C ARG A 124 7.10 14.94 -17.60
N GLY A 125 5.97 15.57 -17.29
CA GLY A 125 5.88 17.02 -17.10
C GLY A 125 6.71 17.51 -15.92
N ILE A 126 6.59 16.88 -14.73
CA ILE A 126 7.40 17.27 -13.57
C ILE A 126 8.89 16.96 -13.76
N LYS A 127 9.24 15.86 -14.44
CA LYS A 127 10.64 15.56 -14.82
C LYS A 127 11.21 16.64 -15.76
N ALA A 128 10.42 17.15 -16.70
CA ALA A 128 10.84 18.23 -17.61
C ALA A 128 11.04 19.57 -16.88
N GLN A 129 10.26 19.84 -15.84
CA GLN A 129 10.43 21.03 -14.98
C GLN A 129 11.66 20.92 -14.06
N HIS A 130 12.13 19.70 -13.79
CA HIS A 130 13.25 19.42 -12.89
C HIS A 130 14.24 18.43 -13.54
N PRO A 131 14.96 18.84 -14.60
CA PRO A 131 15.85 17.97 -15.36
C PRO A 131 16.98 17.42 -14.47
N GLY A 132 17.21 16.09 -14.56
CA GLY A 132 18.26 15.40 -13.80
C GLY A 132 17.94 15.13 -12.34
N VAL A 133 16.80 15.59 -11.82
CA VAL A 133 16.36 15.29 -10.45
C VAL A 133 15.77 13.88 -10.40
N PRO A 134 16.28 12.97 -9.54
CA PRO A 134 15.77 11.61 -9.46
C PRO A 134 14.35 11.54 -8.90
N VAL A 135 13.58 10.58 -9.42
CA VAL A 135 12.21 10.28 -9.01
C VAL A 135 12.17 9.12 -8.02
N VAL A 136 11.74 9.42 -6.81
CA VAL A 136 11.41 8.45 -5.76
C VAL A 136 9.92 8.16 -5.83
N THR A 137 9.56 6.92 -6.15
CA THR A 137 8.17 6.52 -6.37
C THR A 137 7.67 5.63 -5.25
N TYR A 138 6.69 6.11 -4.51
CA TYR A 138 5.94 5.23 -3.61
C TYR A 138 5.29 4.11 -4.42
N VAL A 139 5.41 2.86 -3.96
CA VAL A 139 4.91 1.67 -4.69
C VAL A 139 3.42 1.72 -5.02
N ASN A 140 2.66 2.61 -4.36
CA ASN A 140 1.24 2.88 -4.62
C ASN A 140 1.04 3.68 -5.93
N THR A 141 1.58 3.17 -7.02
CA THR A 141 1.53 3.68 -8.39
C THR A 141 1.38 2.53 -9.38
N THR A 142 1.01 2.81 -10.61
CA THR A 142 0.92 1.81 -11.68
C THR A 142 2.31 1.36 -12.16
N ALA A 143 2.38 0.23 -12.85
CA ALA A 143 3.64 -0.35 -13.34
C ALA A 143 4.41 0.59 -14.29
N ASP A 144 3.69 1.35 -15.13
CA ASP A 144 4.29 2.32 -16.07
C ASP A 144 4.92 3.53 -15.35
N VAL A 145 4.32 4.00 -14.25
CA VAL A 145 4.91 5.05 -13.42
C VAL A 145 6.20 4.56 -12.77
N LYS A 146 6.21 3.32 -12.26
CA LYS A 146 7.44 2.69 -11.74
C LYS A 146 8.53 2.56 -12.81
N ALA A 147 8.14 2.25 -14.05
CA ALA A 147 9.07 2.11 -15.17
C ALA A 147 9.79 3.42 -15.55
N GLU A 148 9.16 4.58 -15.32
CA GLU A 148 9.72 5.91 -15.56
C GLU A 148 10.42 6.52 -14.34
N SER A 149 10.49 5.77 -13.23
CA SER A 149 11.05 6.21 -11.96
C SER A 149 12.45 5.65 -11.72
N ASP A 150 13.25 6.34 -10.90
CA ASP A 150 14.62 5.94 -10.59
C ASP A 150 14.70 4.88 -9.50
N ILE A 151 13.83 4.97 -8.50
CA ILE A 151 13.76 4.04 -7.37
C ILE A 151 12.35 4.05 -6.76
N CYS A 152 11.88 2.88 -6.33
CA CYS A 152 10.66 2.79 -5.53
C CYS A 152 10.94 3.00 -4.03
N CYS A 153 9.89 3.32 -3.29
CA CYS A 153 9.90 3.33 -1.83
C CYS A 153 8.56 2.84 -1.28
N THR A 154 8.52 2.61 0.03
CA THR A 154 7.30 2.42 0.81
C THR A 154 7.30 3.37 1.99
N SER A 155 6.19 3.46 2.72
CA SER A 155 6.14 4.23 3.98
C SER A 155 7.14 3.73 5.03
N ALA A 156 7.62 2.48 4.91
CA ALA A 156 8.58 1.90 5.83
C ALA A 156 10.03 2.37 5.58
N ASN A 157 10.38 2.78 4.35
CA ASN A 157 11.77 3.06 3.98
C ASN A 157 12.00 4.34 3.17
N VAL A 158 10.97 5.18 2.98
CA VAL A 158 11.06 6.38 2.11
C VAL A 158 12.23 7.28 2.48
N VAL A 159 12.48 7.55 3.76
CA VAL A 159 13.60 8.40 4.21
C VAL A 159 14.94 7.75 3.84
N LYS A 160 15.12 6.46 4.13
CA LYS A 160 16.34 5.73 3.78
C LYS A 160 16.58 5.70 2.27
N VAL A 161 15.51 5.54 1.47
CA VAL A 161 15.57 5.59 0.01
C VAL A 161 16.03 6.97 -0.46
N ILE A 162 15.44 8.05 0.05
CA ILE A 162 15.85 9.41 -0.29
C ILE A 162 17.33 9.64 0.08
N GLU A 163 17.74 9.27 1.28
CA GLU A 163 19.12 9.42 1.74
C GLU A 163 20.14 8.62 0.92
N SER A 164 19.74 7.48 0.33
CA SER A 164 20.63 6.65 -0.49
C SER A 164 20.99 7.26 -1.86
N LEU A 165 20.24 8.27 -2.31
CA LEU A 165 20.48 8.90 -3.60
C LEU A 165 21.59 9.96 -3.51
N PRO A 166 22.45 10.12 -4.52
CA PRO A 166 23.53 11.10 -4.49
C PRO A 166 23.07 12.56 -4.65
N SER A 167 21.82 12.78 -5.13
CA SER A 167 21.26 14.12 -5.36
C SER A 167 20.78 14.76 -4.06
N ASP A 168 21.00 16.06 -3.90
CA ASP A 168 20.45 16.88 -2.81
C ASP A 168 18.98 17.22 -2.99
N LYS A 169 18.43 16.89 -4.15
CA LYS A 169 17.04 17.16 -4.52
C LYS A 169 16.40 15.91 -5.11
N VAL A 170 15.15 15.61 -4.72
CA VAL A 170 14.38 14.47 -5.22
C VAL A 170 12.94 14.87 -5.53
N ILE A 171 12.34 14.25 -6.56
CA ILE A 171 10.90 14.28 -6.81
C ILE A 171 10.31 13.08 -6.09
N CYS A 172 9.33 13.28 -5.21
CA CYS A 172 8.67 12.20 -4.47
C CYS A 172 7.18 12.13 -4.84
N ILE A 173 6.74 10.98 -5.34
CA ILE A 173 5.39 10.74 -5.88
C ILE A 173 4.78 9.47 -5.28
N PRO A 174 3.44 9.26 -5.28
CA PRO A 174 2.40 10.24 -5.58
C PRO A 174 1.82 10.92 -4.33
N ASP A 175 2.19 10.52 -3.10
CA ASP A 175 1.58 10.96 -1.85
C ASP A 175 2.29 12.18 -1.27
N LYS A 176 1.56 13.32 -1.18
CA LYS A 176 2.09 14.58 -0.63
C LYS A 176 2.44 14.46 0.85
N ASN A 177 1.59 13.79 1.64
CA ASN A 177 1.78 13.72 3.09
C ASN A 177 3.01 12.89 3.44
N LEU A 178 3.15 11.70 2.81
CA LEU A 178 4.35 10.87 2.94
C LEU A 178 5.60 11.65 2.49
N SER A 179 5.51 12.40 1.39
CA SER A 179 6.62 13.22 0.87
C SER A 179 6.99 14.35 1.84
N MET A 180 6.00 15.04 2.41
CA MET A 180 6.21 16.10 3.40
C MET A 180 6.79 15.56 4.72
N TRP A 181 6.31 14.40 5.17
CA TRP A 181 6.88 13.71 6.32
C TRP A 181 8.33 13.31 6.06
N ALA A 182 8.62 12.75 4.89
CA ALA A 182 9.99 12.42 4.49
C ALA A 182 10.89 13.68 4.44
N ALA A 183 10.40 14.78 3.88
CA ALA A 183 11.12 16.07 3.83
C ALA A 183 11.53 16.59 5.22
N ARG A 184 10.73 16.34 6.26
CA ARG A 184 11.06 16.71 7.65
C ARG A 184 12.12 15.81 8.28
N ASN A 185 12.35 14.63 7.70
CA ASN A 185 13.28 13.62 8.23
C ASN A 185 14.53 13.43 7.35
N THR A 186 14.78 14.35 6.42
CA THR A 186 15.99 14.42 5.57
C THR A 186 16.49 15.86 5.45
N LYS A 187 17.76 16.02 5.08
CA LYS A 187 18.31 17.35 4.72
C LYS A 187 18.10 17.69 3.23
N LYS A 188 17.61 16.75 2.44
CA LYS A 188 17.43 16.93 1.00
C LYS A 188 16.17 17.69 0.68
N GLN A 189 16.16 18.41 -0.43
CA GLN A 189 14.96 19.07 -0.93
C GLN A 189 14.04 18.04 -1.57
N VAL A 190 12.82 17.93 -1.06
CA VAL A 190 11.79 17.01 -1.61
C VAL A 190 10.75 17.84 -2.37
N ILE A 191 10.58 17.52 -3.65
CA ILE A 191 9.50 18.04 -4.50
C ILE A 191 8.37 17.02 -4.40
N ALA A 192 7.29 17.39 -3.69
CA ALA A 192 6.14 16.53 -3.50
C ALA A 192 5.14 16.66 -4.66
N TRP A 193 4.57 15.53 -5.08
CA TRP A 193 3.38 15.49 -5.92
C TRP A 193 2.14 15.73 -5.07
N ASP A 194 1.09 16.36 -5.60
CA ASP A 194 -0.14 16.70 -4.86
C ASP A 194 -1.20 15.57 -4.92
N GLY A 195 -0.78 14.32 -4.76
CA GLY A 195 -1.68 13.19 -4.55
C GLY A 195 -1.78 12.81 -3.06
N PHE A 196 -2.75 12.00 -2.69
CA PHE A 196 -2.98 11.63 -1.29
C PHE A 196 -3.79 10.34 -1.15
N CYS A 197 -3.66 9.68 0.00
CA CYS A 197 -4.53 8.59 0.39
C CYS A 197 -5.85 9.13 0.97
N HIS A 198 -6.97 8.84 0.32
CA HIS A 198 -8.29 9.33 0.75
C HIS A 198 -8.73 8.83 2.14
N VAL A 199 -8.13 7.76 2.66
CA VAL A 199 -8.40 7.25 4.03
C VAL A 199 -7.70 8.11 5.06
N HIS A 200 -6.41 8.41 4.84
CA HIS A 200 -5.57 9.13 5.81
C HIS A 200 -5.74 10.65 5.71
N GLU A 201 -5.99 11.19 4.51
CA GLU A 201 -6.17 12.62 4.27
C GLU A 201 -7.38 13.21 5.01
N ARG A 202 -8.41 12.39 5.30
CA ARG A 202 -9.62 12.84 6.01
C ARG A 202 -9.45 13.00 7.51
N VAL A 203 -8.36 12.49 8.07
CA VAL A 203 -8.11 12.62 9.51
C VAL A 203 -7.68 14.05 9.83
N THR A 204 -8.29 14.61 10.86
CA THR A 204 -8.06 15.98 11.31
C THR A 204 -7.45 16.04 12.70
N PRO A 205 -6.86 17.18 13.12
CA PRO A 205 -6.43 17.42 14.49
C PRO A 205 -7.55 17.27 15.53
N GLU A 206 -8.79 17.60 15.16
CA GLU A 206 -9.97 17.44 16.02
C GLU A 206 -10.28 15.97 16.29
N ASP A 207 -10.10 15.08 15.31
CA ASP A 207 -10.24 13.64 15.49
C ASP A 207 -9.20 13.13 16.52
N VAL A 208 -7.97 13.63 16.44
CA VAL A 208 -6.90 13.28 17.41
C VAL A 208 -7.26 13.75 18.81
N LYS A 209 -7.70 15.01 18.97
CA LYS A 209 -8.12 15.55 20.27
C LYS A 209 -9.24 14.73 20.89
N LYS A 210 -10.24 14.36 20.07
CA LYS A 210 -11.37 13.52 20.50
C LYS A 210 -10.89 12.14 20.94
N ALA A 211 -10.09 11.46 20.14
CA ALA A 211 -9.60 10.12 20.46
C ALA A 211 -8.72 10.12 21.73
N ARG A 212 -7.88 11.15 21.93
CA ARG A 212 -7.10 11.30 23.16
C ARG A 212 -7.94 11.62 24.38
N ALA A 213 -9.05 12.36 24.23
CA ALA A 213 -9.99 12.61 25.32
C ALA A 213 -10.75 11.34 25.74
N GLU A 214 -11.09 10.48 24.75
CA GLU A 214 -11.74 9.19 25.01
C GLU A 214 -10.76 8.15 25.59
N HIS A 215 -9.47 8.23 25.24
CA HIS A 215 -8.42 7.26 25.61
C HIS A 215 -7.14 7.98 26.08
N PRO A 216 -7.16 8.65 27.24
CA PRO A 216 -6.09 9.56 27.67
C PRO A 216 -4.73 8.89 27.95
N ASN A 217 -4.72 7.59 28.20
CA ASN A 217 -3.49 6.81 28.47
C ASN A 217 -2.95 6.09 27.21
N ALA A 218 -3.66 6.16 26.09
CA ALA A 218 -3.29 5.43 24.88
C ALA A 218 -2.22 6.16 24.09
N VAL A 219 -1.22 5.42 23.61
CA VAL A 219 -0.16 5.91 22.73
C VAL A 219 -0.71 6.01 21.30
N LEU A 220 -0.66 7.19 20.69
CA LEU A 220 -1.11 7.42 19.33
C LEU A 220 -0.01 7.06 18.33
N MET A 221 -0.25 6.03 17.53
CA MET A 221 0.54 5.67 16.36
C MET A 221 -0.15 6.21 15.11
N ALA A 222 0.55 6.93 14.24
CA ALA A 222 -0.01 7.45 12.98
C ALA A 222 0.79 6.97 11.76
N HIS A 223 0.06 6.70 10.66
CA HIS A 223 0.67 6.38 9.38
C HIS A 223 1.17 7.67 8.70
N PRO A 224 2.34 7.69 8.06
CA PRO A 224 2.91 8.90 7.45
C PRO A 224 2.13 9.44 6.23
N GLU A 225 1.08 8.77 5.76
CA GLU A 225 0.09 9.29 4.82
C GLU A 225 -0.94 10.23 5.47
N CYS A 226 -0.99 10.33 6.80
CA CYS A 226 -1.81 11.33 7.48
C CYS A 226 -1.24 12.74 7.26
N ARG A 227 -2.12 13.74 7.37
CA ARG A 227 -1.72 15.15 7.29
C ARG A 227 -0.66 15.47 8.35
N ILE A 228 0.22 16.41 8.03
CA ILE A 228 1.33 16.81 8.90
C ILE A 228 0.83 17.26 10.28
N GLU A 229 -0.29 17.99 10.35
CA GLU A 229 -0.88 18.46 11.59
C GLU A 229 -1.33 17.32 12.52
N VAL A 230 -1.70 16.18 11.92
CA VAL A 230 -2.03 14.93 12.64
C VAL A 230 -0.76 14.23 13.10
N LEU A 231 0.26 14.19 12.23
CA LEU A 231 1.56 13.59 12.55
C LEU A 231 2.26 14.33 13.69
N ASP A 232 2.12 15.67 13.75
CA ASP A 232 2.69 16.51 14.83
C ASP A 232 2.05 16.19 16.20
N MET A 233 0.86 15.60 16.21
CA MET A 233 0.16 15.19 17.43
C MET A 233 0.36 13.70 17.76
N ALA A 234 1.01 12.93 16.89
CA ALA A 234 1.25 11.50 17.11
C ALA A 234 2.46 11.27 18.03
N ASP A 235 2.39 10.26 18.88
CA ASP A 235 3.52 9.84 19.71
C ASP A 235 4.52 9.00 18.89
N HIS A 236 4.04 8.31 17.84
CA HIS A 236 4.88 7.50 16.98
C HIS A 236 4.35 7.51 15.54
N VAL A 237 5.18 7.95 14.59
CA VAL A 237 4.87 7.95 13.15
C VAL A 237 5.64 6.83 12.47
N THR A 238 4.91 5.88 11.85
CA THR A 238 5.54 4.72 11.22
C THR A 238 4.58 4.01 10.24
N SER A 239 5.12 3.09 9.42
CA SER A 239 4.34 2.20 8.56
C SER A 239 3.48 1.20 9.35
N THR A 240 2.58 0.49 8.69
CA THR A 240 1.73 -0.54 9.33
C THR A 240 2.54 -1.64 10.00
N SER A 241 3.59 -2.15 9.34
CA SER A 241 4.50 -3.12 9.96
C SER A 241 5.35 -2.49 11.07
N GLY A 242 5.66 -1.20 10.96
CA GLY A 242 6.27 -0.43 12.06
C GLY A 242 5.38 -0.34 13.28
N MET A 243 4.05 -0.12 13.10
CA MET A 243 3.08 -0.09 14.20
C MET A 243 3.01 -1.45 14.92
N LEU A 244 3.04 -2.56 14.18
CA LEU A 244 3.06 -3.91 14.76
C LEU A 244 4.32 -4.12 15.62
N ARG A 245 5.49 -3.80 15.09
CA ARG A 245 6.75 -3.91 15.84
C ARG A 245 6.80 -3.00 17.06
N PHE A 246 6.35 -1.75 16.92
CA PHE A 246 6.32 -0.81 18.03
C PHE A 246 5.34 -1.27 19.11
N ALA A 247 4.14 -1.71 18.75
CA ALA A 247 3.18 -2.26 19.70
C ALA A 247 3.73 -3.47 20.45
N ALA A 248 4.44 -4.38 19.77
CA ALA A 248 5.03 -5.56 20.38
C ALA A 248 6.14 -5.23 21.39
N SER A 249 7.00 -4.24 21.09
CA SER A 249 8.15 -3.86 21.91
C SER A 249 7.84 -2.83 23.00
N SER A 250 6.75 -2.07 22.88
CA SER A 250 6.36 -1.02 23.82
C SER A 250 5.80 -1.61 25.12
N SER A 251 6.12 -0.95 26.26
CA SER A 251 5.51 -1.26 27.57
C SER A 251 4.07 -0.72 27.71
N ALA A 252 3.63 0.18 26.83
CA ALA A 252 2.26 0.71 26.85
C ALA A 252 1.23 -0.39 26.66
N LYS A 253 0.07 -0.23 27.32
CA LYS A 253 -1.03 -1.19 27.29
C LYS A 253 -2.17 -0.76 26.38
N GLU A 254 -2.24 0.51 26.02
CA GLU A 254 -3.30 1.07 25.20
C GLU A 254 -2.72 1.86 24.04
N PHE A 255 -3.29 1.68 22.86
CA PHE A 255 -2.84 2.34 21.63
C PHE A 255 -4.02 2.86 20.83
N ILE A 256 -3.85 4.03 20.21
CA ILE A 256 -4.71 4.54 19.15
C ILE A 256 -4.00 4.34 17.82
N ALA A 257 -4.64 3.68 16.87
CA ALA A 257 -4.08 3.44 15.53
C ALA A 257 -4.67 4.44 14.52
N GLY A 258 -3.85 5.38 14.08
CA GLY A 258 -4.13 6.37 13.04
C GLY A 258 -3.82 5.81 11.65
N THR A 259 -4.52 4.74 11.28
CA THR A 259 -4.45 4.09 9.97
C THR A 259 -5.74 3.31 9.69
N GLU A 260 -5.80 2.62 8.54
CA GLU A 260 -6.95 1.80 8.13
C GLU A 260 -7.23 0.69 9.16
N ILE A 261 -8.50 0.53 9.52
CA ILE A 261 -8.95 -0.29 10.67
C ILE A 261 -8.65 -1.78 10.57
N GLY A 262 -8.38 -2.32 9.37
CA GLY A 262 -8.03 -3.73 9.18
C GLY A 262 -6.73 -4.13 9.88
N LEU A 263 -5.83 -3.15 10.13
CA LEU A 263 -4.61 -3.40 10.91
C LEU A 263 -4.93 -3.79 12.36
N LEU A 264 -6.05 -3.33 12.92
CA LEU A 264 -6.42 -3.61 14.30
C LEU A 264 -6.59 -5.11 14.58
N TYR A 265 -7.02 -5.86 13.57
CA TYR A 265 -7.16 -7.32 13.71
C TYR A 265 -5.82 -7.96 14.08
N ARG A 266 -4.78 -7.66 13.30
CA ARG A 266 -3.44 -8.20 13.52
C ARG A 266 -2.80 -7.66 14.79
N LEU A 267 -2.95 -6.36 15.08
CA LEU A 267 -2.47 -5.75 16.33
C LEU A 267 -3.02 -6.47 17.56
N ARG A 268 -4.33 -6.76 17.58
CA ARG A 268 -5.00 -7.47 18.69
C ARG A 268 -4.60 -8.93 18.78
N LYS A 269 -4.48 -9.60 17.61
CA LYS A 269 -4.11 -11.02 17.54
C LYS A 269 -2.68 -11.25 18.04
N GLU A 270 -1.75 -10.36 17.71
CA GLU A 270 -0.34 -10.49 18.09
C GLU A 270 -0.04 -9.93 19.50
N ASN A 271 -0.94 -9.13 20.08
CA ASN A 271 -0.76 -8.52 21.40
C ASN A 271 -2.04 -8.65 22.23
N PRO A 272 -2.39 -9.87 22.69
CA PRO A 272 -3.65 -10.13 23.39
C PRO A 272 -3.76 -9.45 24.77
N ASP A 273 -2.64 -9.00 25.33
CA ASP A 273 -2.53 -8.28 26.60
C ASP A 273 -2.64 -6.75 26.46
N LYS A 274 -2.91 -6.23 25.23
CA LYS A 274 -2.97 -4.80 24.91
C LYS A 274 -4.31 -4.45 24.26
N VAL A 275 -4.70 -3.18 24.40
CA VAL A 275 -5.95 -2.65 23.83
C VAL A 275 -5.63 -1.70 22.69
N PHE A 276 -6.36 -1.84 21.58
CA PHE A 276 -6.17 -1.04 20.37
C PHE A 276 -7.47 -0.39 19.95
N TYR A 277 -7.44 0.93 19.82
CA TYR A 277 -8.54 1.78 19.39
C TYR A 277 -8.26 2.34 17.99
N PRO A 278 -9.25 2.42 17.10
CA PRO A 278 -9.08 3.18 15.86
C PRO A 278 -9.08 4.68 16.19
N LEU A 279 -8.24 5.45 15.51
CA LEU A 279 -8.29 6.92 15.59
C LEU A 279 -9.68 7.44 15.12
N ARG A 280 -10.20 6.83 14.04
CA ARG A 280 -11.59 7.00 13.56
C ARG A 280 -12.14 5.65 13.12
N LYS A 281 -13.41 5.39 13.40
CA LYS A 281 -14.10 4.13 13.03
C LYS A 281 -14.34 3.99 11.53
N ASP A 282 -14.30 5.07 10.78
CA ASP A 282 -14.53 5.12 9.33
C ASP A 282 -13.22 5.22 8.50
N MET A 283 -12.07 4.95 9.12
CA MET A 283 -10.80 4.76 8.38
C MET A 283 -10.80 3.41 7.67
N ILE A 284 -11.64 3.31 6.65
CA ILE A 284 -11.87 2.10 5.86
C ILE A 284 -11.50 2.38 4.41
N CYS A 285 -10.64 1.54 3.84
CA CYS A 285 -10.38 1.54 2.41
C CYS A 285 -11.38 0.61 1.70
N PRO A 286 -12.38 1.14 0.98
CA PRO A 286 -13.41 0.31 0.36
C PRO A 286 -12.82 -0.65 -0.70
N ASN A 287 -11.75 -0.24 -1.37
CA ASN A 287 -11.10 -1.08 -2.37
C ASN A 287 -10.34 -2.27 -1.76
N MET A 288 -9.71 -2.10 -0.61
CA MET A 288 -9.11 -3.23 0.15
C MET A 288 -10.19 -4.20 0.65
N LYS A 289 -11.39 -3.69 0.99
CA LYS A 289 -12.51 -4.50 1.48
C LYS A 289 -13.31 -5.23 0.39
N LYS A 290 -12.99 -5.03 -0.89
CA LYS A 290 -13.59 -5.80 -2.01
C LYS A 290 -13.17 -7.27 -1.96
N THR A 291 -11.93 -7.56 -1.58
CA THR A 291 -11.47 -8.94 -1.41
C THR A 291 -12.23 -9.64 -0.28
N THR A 292 -12.76 -10.81 -0.59
CA THR A 292 -13.52 -11.69 0.32
C THR A 292 -13.01 -13.13 0.18
N LEU A 293 -13.41 -14.03 1.08
CA LEU A 293 -13.12 -15.46 0.92
C LEU A 293 -13.66 -16.01 -0.42
N LYS A 294 -14.85 -15.56 -0.85
CA LYS A 294 -15.44 -15.95 -2.13
C LYS A 294 -14.58 -15.52 -3.31
N SER A 295 -14.04 -14.30 -3.29
CA SER A 295 -13.17 -13.83 -4.38
C SER A 295 -11.81 -14.51 -4.40
N VAL A 296 -11.25 -14.86 -3.25
CA VAL A 296 -10.03 -15.68 -3.14
C VAL A 296 -10.27 -17.08 -3.72
N LEU A 297 -11.39 -17.71 -3.34
CA LEU A 297 -11.77 -19.02 -3.85
C LEU A 297 -11.95 -19.00 -5.38
N ARG A 298 -12.67 -17.99 -5.90
CA ARG A 298 -12.87 -17.79 -7.33
C ARG A 298 -11.55 -17.62 -8.07
N ALA A 299 -10.64 -16.81 -7.56
CA ALA A 299 -9.32 -16.61 -8.13
C ALA A 299 -8.56 -17.95 -8.26
N LEU A 300 -8.59 -18.78 -7.22
CA LEU A 300 -7.96 -20.11 -7.23
C LEU A 300 -8.66 -21.09 -8.18
N LYS A 301 -9.98 -21.08 -8.29
CA LYS A 301 -10.74 -22.00 -9.16
C LYS A 301 -10.63 -21.67 -10.64
N GLU A 302 -10.72 -20.39 -10.97
CA GLU A 302 -10.98 -19.91 -12.33
C GLU A 302 -9.76 -19.22 -12.96
N ASN A 303 -8.64 -19.08 -12.26
CA ASN A 303 -7.50 -18.24 -12.66
C ASN A 303 -7.87 -16.76 -12.89
N ASN A 304 -8.87 -16.27 -12.20
CA ASN A 304 -9.27 -14.87 -12.23
C ASN A 304 -8.40 -14.07 -11.24
N TYR A 305 -7.97 -12.97 -11.54
CA TYR A 305 -7.64 -12.22 -12.72
C TYR A 305 -6.12 -12.24 -12.86
N ILE A 306 -5.60 -12.84 -13.93
CA ILE A 306 -4.14 -12.93 -14.12
C ILE A 306 -3.58 -11.52 -14.38
N ILE A 307 -2.63 -11.11 -13.55
CA ILE A 307 -1.91 -9.84 -13.70
C ILE A 307 -0.57 -10.12 -14.37
N LYS A 308 -0.40 -9.58 -15.57
CA LYS A 308 0.84 -9.67 -16.34
C LYS A 308 1.24 -8.29 -16.84
N VAL A 309 2.46 -7.89 -16.52
CA VAL A 309 3.03 -6.62 -16.97
C VAL A 309 3.90 -6.88 -18.21
N PRO A 310 3.66 -6.19 -19.34
CA PRO A 310 4.47 -6.35 -20.55
C PRO A 310 5.95 -6.01 -20.32
N ASP A 311 6.87 -6.72 -20.99
CA ASP A 311 8.32 -6.63 -20.74
C ASP A 311 8.91 -5.23 -20.93
N ASN A 312 8.39 -4.45 -21.87
CA ASN A 312 8.80 -3.06 -22.09
C ASN A 312 8.49 -2.13 -20.91
N ILE A 313 7.53 -2.50 -20.06
CA ILE A 313 7.21 -1.81 -18.79
C ILE A 313 7.85 -2.56 -17.62
N ARG A 314 7.75 -3.88 -17.60
CA ARG A 314 8.22 -4.74 -16.51
C ARG A 314 9.71 -4.57 -16.22
N ILE A 315 10.54 -4.58 -17.26
CA ILE A 315 12.01 -4.53 -17.10
C ILE A 315 12.46 -3.23 -16.44
N PRO A 316 12.07 -2.03 -16.90
CA PRO A 316 12.44 -0.80 -16.22
C PRO A 316 11.78 -0.65 -14.84
N ALA A 317 10.51 -1.06 -14.66
CA ALA A 317 9.84 -1.04 -13.36
C ALA A 317 10.53 -1.95 -12.33
N LYS A 318 11.03 -3.13 -12.78
CA LYS A 318 11.80 -4.04 -11.93
C LYS A 318 13.07 -3.39 -11.39
N ARG A 319 13.79 -2.61 -12.20
CA ARG A 319 15.00 -1.90 -11.73
C ARG A 319 14.68 -0.94 -10.57
N ALA A 320 13.58 -0.20 -10.68
CA ALA A 320 13.17 0.73 -9.61
C ALA A 320 12.74 -0.02 -8.33
N LEU A 321 12.08 -1.17 -8.46
CA LEU A 321 11.71 -2.04 -7.33
C LEU A 321 12.92 -2.73 -6.71
N ASP A 322 13.82 -3.31 -7.52
CA ASP A 322 15.03 -3.98 -7.03
C ASP A 322 15.88 -3.03 -6.20
N ARG A 323 16.12 -1.80 -6.69
CA ARG A 323 16.84 -0.76 -5.94
C ARG A 323 16.20 -0.47 -4.58
N MET A 324 14.86 -0.45 -4.50
CA MET A 324 14.16 -0.30 -3.22
C MET A 324 14.43 -1.49 -2.28
N LEU A 325 14.44 -2.71 -2.82
CA LEU A 325 14.62 -3.93 -2.03
C LEU A 325 16.05 -4.08 -1.49
N GLU A 326 17.04 -3.46 -2.14
CA GLU A 326 18.44 -3.41 -1.69
C GLU A 326 18.65 -2.50 -0.46
N ILE A 327 17.74 -1.54 -0.21
CA ILE A 327 17.81 -0.65 0.95
C ILE A 327 17.39 -1.40 2.22
N LYS A 328 18.33 -1.52 3.17
CA LYS A 328 18.16 -2.23 4.45
C LYS A 328 17.62 -1.36 5.58
#